data_210b0ef4b6d4085f112106e4c3a44634
#
_entry.id   210b0ef4b6d4085f112106e4c3a44634
#
_cell.length_a   1.000
_cell.length_b   1.000
_cell.length_c   1.000
_cell.angle_alpha   90.00
_cell.angle_beta   90.00
_cell.angle_gamma   90.00
#
_symmetry.space_group_name_H-M   'P 1'
#
loop_
_entity.id
_entity.type
_entity.pdbx_description
1 polymer ?
#
loop_
_entity_poly.entity_id
_entity_poly.type
_entity_poly.pdbx_seq_one_letter_code
_entity_poly.pdbx_strand_id
1 'polypeptide(L)'
;MDETPPKARILVVDDEPDLIAVLRMGLQMEGFEVLEAADGAAGLERAHAEKPDLIVLDLMLPKMDGYQVCRTLKFDSRFKNMPIFILSARPGEQDRRLALEMGADDFIRKPYDLKELVGKIRARLKLGGKEAA
;
A
#
# COMPACT_ATOMS: atom_id res chain seq x y z
N MET A 1 18.93 19.42 -17.93
CA MET A 1 17.57 18.95 -17.65
C MET A 1 17.56 17.56 -17.07
N ASP A 2 16.80 17.38 -16.04
CA ASP A 2 16.73 16.09 -15.38
C ASP A 2 15.80 15.16 -16.16
N GLU A 3 16.32 14.03 -16.57
CA GLU A 3 15.55 13.04 -17.29
C GLU A 3 15.14 11.86 -16.42
N THR A 4 15.39 11.95 -15.14
CA THR A 4 14.99 10.89 -14.21
C THR A 4 13.46 10.80 -14.18
N PRO A 5 12.90 9.61 -14.40
CA PRO A 5 11.44 9.47 -14.31
C PRO A 5 10.95 9.78 -12.90
N PRO A 6 9.72 10.25 -12.76
CA PRO A 6 9.17 10.48 -11.43
C PRO A 6 9.20 9.18 -10.63
N LYS A 7 9.45 9.29 -9.34
CA LYS A 7 9.41 8.13 -8.46
C LYS A 7 7.97 7.67 -8.29
N ALA A 8 7.80 6.36 -8.22
CA ALA A 8 6.50 5.82 -7.86
C ALA A 8 6.19 6.21 -6.41
N ARG A 9 4.94 6.52 -6.16
CA ARG A 9 4.50 7.07 -4.87
C ARG A 9 3.65 6.03 -4.15
N ILE A 10 4.08 5.69 -2.95
CA ILE A 10 3.43 4.65 -2.15
C ILE A 10 2.83 5.32 -0.92
N LEU A 11 1.53 5.13 -0.72
CA LEU A 11 0.87 5.60 0.49
C LEU A 11 0.85 4.46 1.50
N VAL A 12 1.41 4.70 2.68
CA VAL A 12 1.43 3.73 3.77
C VAL A 12 0.42 4.18 4.81
N VAL A 13 -0.56 3.33 5.11
CA VAL A 13 -1.59 3.63 6.10
C VAL A 13 -1.48 2.64 7.25
N ASP A 14 -1.05 3.12 8.40
CA ASP A 14 -0.82 2.30 9.58
C ASP A 14 -0.88 3.22 10.79
N ASP A 15 -1.33 2.71 11.93
CA ASP A 15 -1.44 3.55 13.14
C ASP A 15 -0.23 3.41 14.06
N GLU A 16 0.78 2.64 13.68
CA GLU A 16 1.98 2.46 14.47
C GLU A 16 3.13 3.25 13.87
N PRO A 17 3.53 4.36 14.51
CA PRO A 17 4.58 5.24 13.93
C PRO A 17 5.90 4.52 13.66
N ASP A 18 6.27 3.58 14.54
CA ASP A 18 7.53 2.88 14.36
C ASP A 18 7.53 2.00 13.12
N LEU A 19 6.41 1.35 12.86
CA LEU A 19 6.28 0.51 11.67
C LEU A 19 6.27 1.35 10.40
N ILE A 20 5.58 2.49 10.45
CA ILE A 20 5.60 3.43 9.33
C ILE A 20 7.01 3.89 9.04
N ALA A 21 7.76 4.24 10.09
CA ALA A 21 9.13 4.74 9.92
C ALA A 21 10.02 3.70 9.26
N VAL A 22 9.95 2.45 9.72
CA VAL A 22 10.77 1.39 9.15
C VAL A 22 10.41 1.14 7.69
N LEU A 23 9.12 1.06 7.42
CA LEU A 23 8.66 0.81 6.05
C LEU A 23 9.02 1.99 5.14
N ARG A 24 8.83 3.22 5.63
CA ARG A 24 9.21 4.41 4.86
C ARG A 24 10.67 4.37 4.48
N MET A 25 11.55 4.13 5.46
CA MET A 25 12.98 4.10 5.19
C MET A 25 13.32 3.04 4.16
N GLY A 26 12.76 1.86 4.32
CA GLY A 26 13.04 0.78 3.38
C GLY A 26 12.58 1.10 1.96
N LEU A 27 11.38 1.65 1.84
CA LEU A 27 10.84 1.98 0.52
C LEU A 27 11.61 3.14 -0.11
N GLN A 28 11.98 4.15 0.69
CA GLN A 28 12.77 5.27 0.16
C GLN A 28 14.13 4.79 -0.35
N MET A 29 14.74 3.86 0.34
CA MET A 29 16.02 3.30 -0.10
C MET A 29 15.89 2.55 -1.41
N GLU A 30 14.69 2.07 -1.72
CA GLU A 30 14.43 1.36 -2.97
C GLU A 30 13.96 2.30 -4.08
N GLY A 31 13.94 3.59 -3.81
CA GLY A 31 13.64 4.57 -4.83
C GLY A 31 12.19 5.04 -4.89
N PHE A 32 11.38 4.69 -3.91
CA PHE A 32 9.99 5.12 -3.86
C PHE A 32 9.85 6.43 -3.09
N GLU A 33 8.85 7.21 -3.47
CA GLU A 33 8.40 8.32 -2.64
C GLU A 33 7.30 7.78 -1.73
N VAL A 34 7.34 8.13 -0.44
CA VAL A 34 6.41 7.56 0.54
C VAL A 34 5.53 8.65 1.13
N LEU A 35 4.23 8.39 1.12
CA LEU A 35 3.22 9.20 1.78
C LEU A 35 2.71 8.39 2.97
N GLU A 36 2.23 9.07 4.01
CA GLU A 36 1.83 8.40 5.25
C GLU A 36 0.48 8.87 5.71
N ALA A 37 -0.26 7.96 6.35
CA ALA A 37 -1.49 8.29 7.04
C ALA A 37 -1.62 7.37 8.24
N ALA A 38 -2.16 7.90 9.34
CA ALA A 38 -2.19 7.18 10.61
C ALA A 38 -3.51 6.45 10.88
N ASP A 39 -4.51 6.69 10.07
CA ASP A 39 -5.80 5.99 10.21
C ASP A 39 -6.49 5.93 8.87
N GLY A 40 -7.62 5.20 8.83
CA GLY A 40 -8.32 4.99 7.57
C GLY A 40 -8.87 6.25 6.94
N ALA A 41 -9.42 7.15 7.76
CA ALA A 41 -9.98 8.39 7.23
C ALA A 41 -8.89 9.26 6.62
N ALA A 42 -7.75 9.39 7.34
CA ALA A 42 -6.60 10.13 6.83
C ALA A 42 -6.05 9.48 5.56
N GLY A 43 -6.07 8.15 5.51
CA GLY A 43 -5.65 7.42 4.32
C GLY A 43 -6.49 7.74 3.10
N LEU A 44 -7.81 7.80 3.29
CA LEU A 44 -8.70 8.15 2.19
C LEU A 44 -8.47 9.58 1.73
N GLU A 45 -8.32 10.50 2.67
CA GLU A 45 -8.03 11.90 2.32
C GLU A 45 -6.74 12.03 1.53
N ARG A 46 -5.71 11.34 2.00
CA ARG A 46 -4.40 11.37 1.36
C ARG A 46 -4.48 10.80 -0.05
N ALA A 47 -5.20 9.68 -0.19
CA ALA A 47 -5.36 9.06 -1.49
C ALA A 47 -6.05 10.01 -2.48
N HIS A 48 -7.09 10.69 -2.02
CA HIS A 48 -7.79 11.63 -2.89
C HIS A 48 -6.93 12.83 -3.26
N ALA A 49 -6.20 13.35 -2.30
CA ALA A 49 -5.38 14.55 -2.52
C ALA A 49 -4.14 14.26 -3.34
N GLU A 50 -3.48 13.15 -3.07
CA GLU A 50 -2.15 12.88 -3.62
C GLU A 50 -2.14 11.87 -4.76
N LYS A 51 -3.18 11.08 -4.89
CA LYS A 51 -3.30 10.07 -5.96
C LYS A 51 -2.05 9.20 -6.07
N PRO A 52 -1.75 8.41 -5.02
CA PRO A 52 -0.56 7.55 -5.05
C PRO A 52 -0.69 6.46 -6.11
N ASP A 53 0.44 5.84 -6.41
CA ASP A 53 0.48 4.75 -7.37
C ASP A 53 0.06 3.42 -6.76
N LEU A 54 0.22 3.28 -5.43
CA LEU A 54 -0.13 2.07 -4.72
C LEU A 54 -0.31 2.40 -3.24
N ILE A 55 -1.19 1.68 -2.57
CA ILE A 55 -1.41 1.82 -1.13
C ILE A 55 -1.00 0.55 -0.43
N VAL A 56 -0.23 0.70 0.65
CA VAL A 56 0.06 -0.37 1.61
C VAL A 56 -0.77 -0.05 2.85
N LEU A 57 -1.68 -0.92 3.20
CA LEU A 57 -2.75 -0.61 4.13
C LEU A 57 -2.82 -1.65 5.23
N ASP A 58 -2.69 -1.22 6.49
CA ASP A 58 -2.88 -2.11 7.63
C ASP A 58 -4.36 -2.46 7.75
N LEU A 59 -4.65 -3.73 7.99
CA LEU A 59 -6.01 -4.19 8.14
C LEU A 59 -6.64 -3.68 9.43
N MET A 60 -5.85 -3.63 10.49
CA MET A 60 -6.34 -3.29 11.84
C MET A 60 -6.10 -1.82 12.15
N LEU A 61 -6.98 -0.96 11.66
CA LEU A 61 -6.86 0.47 11.88
C LEU A 61 -7.93 0.97 12.83
N PRO A 62 -7.65 2.05 13.58
CA PRO A 62 -8.69 2.69 14.37
C PRO A 62 -9.65 3.45 13.46
N LYS A 63 -10.83 3.72 13.97
CA LYS A 63 -11.89 4.52 13.32
C LYS A 63 -12.49 3.85 12.10
N MET A 64 -11.68 3.53 11.10
CA MET A 64 -12.17 2.89 9.88
C MET A 64 -11.17 1.79 9.54
N ASP A 65 -11.60 0.55 9.53
CA ASP A 65 -10.69 -0.56 9.31
C ASP A 65 -10.26 -0.66 7.84
N GLY A 66 -9.25 -1.48 7.59
CA GLY A 66 -8.67 -1.61 6.27
C GLY A 66 -9.63 -2.13 5.22
N TYR A 67 -10.59 -2.98 5.62
CA TYR A 67 -11.60 -3.46 4.67
C TYR A 67 -12.44 -2.31 4.15
N GLN A 68 -12.85 -1.41 5.04
CA GLN A 68 -13.68 -0.26 4.65
C GLN A 68 -12.91 0.68 3.73
N VAL A 69 -11.64 0.93 4.03
CA VAL A 69 -10.81 1.78 3.19
C VAL A 69 -10.69 1.18 1.79
N CYS A 70 -10.39 -0.12 1.74
CA CYS A 70 -10.23 -0.83 0.49
C CYS A 70 -11.49 -0.75 -0.35
N ARG A 71 -12.62 -1.06 0.27
CA ARG A 71 -13.91 -1.06 -0.43
C ARG A 71 -14.25 0.34 -0.95
N THR A 72 -14.05 1.35 -0.10
CA THR A 72 -14.37 2.73 -0.48
C THR A 72 -13.58 3.14 -1.72
N LEU A 73 -12.29 2.83 -1.73
CA LEU A 73 -11.45 3.18 -2.87
C LEU A 73 -11.80 2.39 -4.12
N LYS A 74 -12.07 1.11 -3.97
CA LYS A 74 -12.37 0.29 -5.15
C LYS A 74 -13.70 0.61 -5.80
N PHE A 75 -14.64 1.17 -5.04
CA PHE A 75 -15.90 1.61 -5.63
C PHE A 75 -15.82 3.01 -6.23
N ASP A 76 -14.73 3.71 -6.02
CA ASP A 76 -14.51 5.02 -6.62
C ASP A 76 -13.84 4.82 -7.97
N SER A 77 -14.50 5.26 -9.05
CA SER A 77 -13.99 5.02 -10.39
C SER A 77 -12.61 5.60 -10.62
N ARG A 78 -12.24 6.63 -9.85
CA ARG A 78 -10.92 7.25 -9.96
C ARG A 78 -9.82 6.37 -9.42
N PHE A 79 -10.15 5.42 -8.53
CA PHE A 79 -9.16 4.61 -7.83
C PHE A 79 -9.32 3.11 -8.05
N LYS A 80 -10.28 2.70 -8.86
CA LYS A 80 -10.56 1.27 -9.00
C LYS A 80 -9.37 0.47 -9.54
N ASN A 81 -8.47 1.12 -10.26
CA ASN A 81 -7.29 0.46 -10.81
C ASN A 81 -6.03 0.66 -9.97
N MET A 82 -6.12 1.42 -8.89
CA MET A 82 -4.98 1.64 -8.02
C MET A 82 -4.76 0.40 -7.14
N PRO A 83 -3.57 -0.19 -7.16
CA PRO A 83 -3.32 -1.39 -6.35
C PRO A 83 -3.39 -1.10 -4.86
N ILE A 84 -4.00 -2.00 -4.12
CA ILE A 84 -4.08 -1.94 -2.66
C ILE A 84 -3.53 -3.24 -2.11
N PHE A 85 -2.45 -3.14 -1.34
CA PHE A 85 -1.84 -4.27 -0.65
C PHE A 85 -2.20 -4.16 0.82
N ILE A 86 -2.82 -5.19 1.37
CA ILE A 86 -3.17 -5.21 2.79
C ILE A 86 -2.10 -5.94 3.57
N LEU A 87 -1.63 -5.30 4.66
CA LEU A 87 -0.73 -5.94 5.62
C LEU A 87 -1.54 -6.32 6.85
N SER A 88 -1.31 -7.51 7.38
CA SER A 88 -2.06 -7.94 8.55
C SER A 88 -1.27 -8.94 9.38
N ALA A 89 -1.36 -8.77 10.70
CA ALA A 89 -0.86 -9.75 11.64
C ALA A 89 -1.82 -10.92 11.81
N ARG A 90 -3.05 -10.80 11.32
CA ARG A 90 -4.02 -11.87 11.40
C ARG A 90 -3.67 -12.95 10.39
N PRO A 91 -3.53 -14.18 10.84
CA PRO A 91 -3.09 -15.25 9.94
C PRO A 91 -4.22 -15.97 9.23
N GLY A 92 -5.46 -15.59 9.41
CA GLY A 92 -6.59 -16.36 8.94
C GLY A 92 -6.79 -16.34 7.45
N GLU A 93 -7.12 -17.50 6.88
CA GLU A 93 -7.45 -17.59 5.46
C GLU A 93 -8.72 -16.83 5.15
N GLN A 94 -9.62 -16.73 6.11
CA GLN A 94 -10.86 -15.97 5.92
C GLN A 94 -10.58 -14.49 5.77
N ASP A 95 -9.62 -13.97 6.53
CA ASP A 95 -9.25 -12.55 6.42
C ASP A 95 -8.67 -12.25 5.05
N ARG A 96 -7.82 -13.15 4.58
CA ARG A 96 -7.23 -13.01 3.26
C ARG A 96 -8.31 -13.00 2.18
N ARG A 97 -9.23 -13.97 2.27
CA ARG A 97 -10.30 -14.08 1.29
C ARG A 97 -11.19 -12.86 1.29
N LEU A 98 -11.55 -12.37 2.48
CA LEU A 98 -12.39 -11.19 2.60
C LEU A 98 -11.70 -9.96 2.02
N ALA A 99 -10.42 -9.79 2.29
CA ALA A 99 -9.66 -8.67 1.76
C ALA A 99 -9.69 -8.67 0.23
N LEU A 100 -9.46 -9.84 -0.36
CA LEU A 100 -9.48 -9.95 -1.83
C LEU A 100 -10.87 -9.71 -2.38
N GLU A 101 -11.91 -10.15 -1.67
CA GLU A 101 -13.29 -9.89 -2.09
C GLU A 101 -13.63 -8.41 -2.03
N MET A 102 -13.00 -7.68 -1.10
CA MET A 102 -13.21 -6.22 -1.00
C MET A 102 -12.43 -5.45 -2.04
N GLY A 103 -11.63 -6.15 -2.84
CA GLY A 103 -10.90 -5.54 -3.93
C GLY A 103 -9.41 -5.37 -3.71
N ALA A 104 -8.87 -5.88 -2.60
CA ALA A 104 -7.43 -5.82 -2.38
C ALA A 104 -6.71 -6.62 -3.47
N ASP A 105 -5.56 -6.10 -3.87
CA ASP A 105 -4.77 -6.74 -4.93
C ASP A 105 -3.81 -7.77 -4.36
N ASP A 106 -3.44 -7.63 -3.08
CA ASP A 106 -2.63 -8.63 -2.41
C ASP A 106 -2.84 -8.51 -0.90
N PHE A 107 -2.54 -9.59 -0.20
CA PHE A 107 -2.67 -9.66 1.24
C PHE A 107 -1.36 -10.22 1.79
N ILE A 108 -0.66 -9.44 2.60
CA ILE A 108 0.68 -9.77 3.06
C ILE A 108 0.66 -9.93 4.58
N ARG A 109 1.15 -11.04 5.07
CA ARG A 109 1.17 -11.32 6.51
C ARG A 109 2.34 -10.63 7.18
N LYS A 110 2.08 -10.11 8.36
CA LYS A 110 3.16 -9.61 9.23
C LYS A 110 3.67 -10.76 10.09
N PRO A 111 4.93 -10.84 10.39
CA PRO A 111 6.00 -9.99 9.85
C PRO A 111 6.28 -10.31 8.39
N TYR A 112 6.65 -9.31 7.63
CA TYR A 112 6.91 -9.48 6.22
C TYR A 112 8.40 -9.28 5.93
N ASP A 113 8.85 -9.80 4.80
CA ASP A 113 10.19 -9.56 4.28
C ASP A 113 10.12 -8.32 3.39
N LEU A 114 10.90 -7.30 3.72
CA LEU A 114 10.88 -6.05 2.96
C LEU A 114 11.23 -6.27 1.49
N LYS A 115 12.21 -7.12 1.20
CA LYS A 115 12.58 -7.39 -0.18
C LYS A 115 11.43 -8.01 -0.95
N GLU A 116 10.71 -8.91 -0.30
CA GLU A 116 9.57 -9.57 -0.91
C GLU A 116 8.47 -8.56 -1.18
N LEU A 117 8.19 -7.68 -0.22
CA LEU A 117 7.19 -6.64 -0.39
C LEU A 117 7.56 -5.71 -1.54
N VAL A 118 8.81 -5.25 -1.57
CA VAL A 118 9.29 -4.38 -2.64
C VAL A 118 9.16 -5.06 -3.99
N GLY A 119 9.50 -6.35 -4.06
CA GLY A 119 9.36 -7.11 -5.31
C GLY A 119 7.92 -7.16 -5.78
N LYS A 120 6.99 -7.38 -4.86
CA LYS A 120 5.57 -7.41 -5.21
C LYS A 120 5.08 -6.04 -5.68
N ILE A 121 5.53 -4.97 -5.02
CA ILE A 121 5.17 -3.62 -5.44
C ILE A 121 5.67 -3.34 -6.85
N ARG A 122 6.93 -3.65 -7.11
CA ARG A 122 7.50 -3.43 -8.44
C ARG A 122 6.80 -4.24 -9.51
N ALA A 123 6.50 -5.49 -9.20
CA ALA A 123 5.78 -6.34 -10.15
C ALA A 123 4.41 -5.76 -10.47
N ARG A 124 3.71 -5.30 -9.44
CA ARG A 124 2.37 -4.76 -9.62
C ARG A 124 2.38 -3.47 -10.41
N LEU A 125 3.37 -2.61 -10.17
CA LEU A 125 3.49 -1.35 -10.89
C LEU A 125 4.23 -1.52 -12.22
N LYS A 126 4.69 -2.73 -12.52
CA LYS A 126 5.45 -3.03 -13.73
C LYS A 126 6.74 -2.23 -13.82
N LEU A 127 7.36 -2.05 -12.67
CA LEU A 127 8.66 -1.41 -12.59
C LEU A 127 9.70 -2.50 -12.64
N GLY A 128 10.17 -2.80 -13.82
CA GLY A 128 11.10 -3.84 -13.97
C GLY A 128 12.41 -3.49 -13.33
N GLY A 129 12.81 -4.21 -12.45
CA GLY A 129 14.15 -4.23 -12.14
C GLY A 129 14.74 -4.94 -13.28
N LYS A 130 14.10 -5.27 -13.69
CA LYS A 130 14.45 -5.86 -14.57
C LYS A 130 14.20 -5.64 -15.63
N GLU A 131 13.53 -5.10 -15.44
CA GLU A 131 13.49 -4.83 -16.15
C GLU A 131 14.21 -4.20 -16.37
N ALA A 132 14.26 -3.94 -15.85
CA ALA A 132 15.01 -3.37 -16.05
C ALA A 132 15.84 -3.96 -16.50
N ALA A 133 15.64 -4.36 -16.62
CA ALA A 133 16.43 -4.73 -17.04
C ALA A 133 16.52 -4.86 -17.73
#